data_d8410eeeb80d35c0c87d435e6d81aed2
#
_entry.id   d8410eeeb80d35c0c87d435e6d81aed2
#
_cell.length_a   1.000
_cell.length_b   1.000
_cell.length_c   1.000
_cell.angle_alpha   90.00
_cell.angle_beta   90.00
_cell.angle_gamma   90.00
#
_symmetry.space_group_name_H-M   'P 1'
#
loop_
_entity.id
_entity.type
_entity.pdbx_description
1 polymer ?
#
loop_
_entity_poly.entity_id
_entity_poly.type
_entity_poly.pdbx_seq_one_letter_code
_entity_poly.pdbx_strand_id
1 'polypeptide(L)'
;MRLTKEFEVARARADAAAVLAEERTILELFAGAKTEIVKRDGKRLTTHSKFRALGRDSDATFHFTFGADGNVRFEKVCDGNIWKKLEGRITFEERGAKTRVRFEMDGATKGFVPEFTIKLPLEQQLDGMARALRTRIEKA
;
A
#
# COMPACT_ATOMS: atom_id res chain seq x y z
N MET A 1 -12.96 4.30 8.94
CA MET A 1 -12.88 4.88 7.60
C MET A 1 -12.30 3.84 6.65
N ARG A 2 -13.06 3.47 5.64
CA ARG A 2 -12.64 2.44 4.67
C ARG A 2 -12.60 3.05 3.27
N LEU A 3 -11.51 2.80 2.56
CA LEU A 3 -11.30 3.28 1.20
C LEU A 3 -10.97 2.09 0.29
N THR A 4 -11.38 2.20 -0.97
CA THR A 4 -11.17 1.15 -1.97
C THR A 4 -10.76 1.79 -3.29
N LYS A 5 -9.80 1.18 -3.98
CA LYS A 5 -9.41 1.50 -5.35
C LYS A 5 -9.26 0.22 -6.14
N GLU A 6 -9.73 0.25 -7.38
CA GLU A 6 -9.62 -0.89 -8.29
C GLU A 6 -9.10 -0.43 -9.65
N PHE A 7 -8.38 -1.32 -10.32
CA PHE A 7 -8.00 -1.13 -11.73
C PHE A 7 -7.83 -2.49 -12.38
N GLU A 8 -7.86 -2.52 -13.71
CA GLU A 8 -7.60 -3.72 -14.48
C GLU A 8 -6.30 -3.59 -15.26
N VAL A 9 -5.59 -4.70 -15.39
CA VAL A 9 -4.38 -4.79 -16.20
C VAL A 9 -4.51 -5.96 -17.18
N ALA A 10 -3.93 -5.80 -18.38
CA ALA A 10 -3.94 -6.84 -19.42
C ALA A 10 -2.80 -7.84 -19.16
N ARG A 11 -2.77 -8.43 -17.97
CA ARG A 11 -1.78 -9.41 -17.53
C ARG A 11 -2.45 -10.53 -16.77
N ALA A 12 -1.89 -11.73 -16.84
CA ALA A 12 -2.36 -12.86 -16.05
C ALA A 12 -2.17 -12.58 -14.54
N ARG A 13 -3.05 -13.17 -13.75
CA ARG A 13 -3.05 -12.97 -12.28
C ARG A 13 -1.69 -13.27 -11.66
N ALA A 14 -1.07 -14.39 -12.01
CA ALA A 14 0.22 -14.79 -11.47
C ALA A 14 1.31 -13.76 -11.81
N ASP A 15 1.30 -13.21 -13.02
CA ASP A 15 2.28 -12.22 -13.45
C ASP A 15 2.08 -10.90 -12.71
N ALA A 16 0.85 -10.44 -12.57
CA ALA A 16 0.54 -9.22 -11.83
C ALA A 16 0.96 -9.35 -10.35
N ALA A 17 0.63 -10.48 -9.71
CA ALA A 17 1.00 -10.74 -8.32
C ALA A 17 2.52 -10.81 -8.15
N ALA A 18 3.24 -11.40 -9.11
CA ALA A 18 4.70 -11.49 -9.08
C ALA A 18 5.37 -10.12 -9.09
N VAL A 19 4.79 -9.15 -9.80
CA VAL A 19 5.30 -7.77 -9.80
C VAL A 19 5.22 -7.15 -8.41
N LEU A 20 4.10 -7.34 -7.71
CA LEU A 20 3.96 -6.82 -6.34
C LEU A 20 4.92 -7.50 -5.36
N ALA A 21 5.27 -8.76 -5.60
CA ALA A 21 6.20 -9.50 -4.75
C ALA A 21 7.66 -9.02 -4.90
N GLU A 22 7.98 -8.25 -5.92
CA GLU A 22 9.32 -7.70 -6.09
C GLU A 22 9.59 -6.60 -5.07
N GLU A 23 10.75 -6.65 -4.41
CA GLU A 23 11.13 -5.64 -3.41
C GLU A 23 11.12 -4.24 -4.01
N ARG A 24 11.59 -4.11 -5.25
CA ARG A 24 11.62 -2.82 -5.93
C ARG A 24 10.23 -2.20 -6.07
N THR A 25 9.21 -3.00 -6.31
CA THR A 25 7.83 -2.51 -6.38
C THR A 25 7.40 -1.93 -5.03
N ILE A 26 7.71 -2.64 -3.95
CA ILE A 26 7.38 -2.16 -2.60
C ILE A 26 8.11 -0.85 -2.29
N LEU A 27 9.38 -0.73 -2.69
CA LEU A 27 10.16 0.50 -2.48
C LEU A 27 9.61 1.71 -3.22
N GLU A 28 8.92 1.50 -4.34
CA GLU A 28 8.34 2.56 -5.17
C GLU A 28 6.84 2.78 -4.92
N LEU A 29 6.24 2.00 -4.03
CA LEU A 29 4.79 2.02 -3.81
C LEU A 29 4.30 3.36 -3.23
N PHE A 30 5.08 3.98 -2.38
CA PHE A 30 4.73 5.27 -1.78
C PHE A 30 5.37 6.41 -2.55
N ALA A 31 4.60 7.01 -3.47
CA ALA A 31 5.06 8.14 -4.28
C ALA A 31 5.45 9.33 -3.39
N GLY A 32 6.59 9.96 -3.71
CA GLY A 32 7.08 11.10 -2.96
C GLY A 32 7.77 10.77 -1.65
N ALA A 33 7.85 9.50 -1.29
CA ALA A 33 8.54 9.05 -0.09
C ALA A 33 9.86 8.37 -0.46
N LYS A 34 10.80 8.41 0.46
CA LYS A 34 12.06 7.67 0.39
C LYS A 34 11.90 6.43 1.27
N THR A 35 11.77 5.27 0.64
CA THR A 35 11.47 4.02 1.33
C THR A 35 12.67 3.09 1.32
N GLU A 36 12.94 2.45 2.46
CA GLU A 36 13.96 1.41 2.59
C GLU A 36 13.36 0.18 3.27
N ILE A 37 13.94 -0.98 2.99
CA ILE A 37 13.57 -2.23 3.66
C ILE A 37 14.45 -2.34 4.89
N VAL A 38 13.82 -2.42 6.07
CA VAL A 38 14.54 -2.48 7.35
C VAL A 38 14.56 -3.88 7.94
N LYS A 39 13.65 -4.76 7.50
CA LYS A 39 13.63 -6.14 7.98
C LYS A 39 12.88 -7.03 6.99
N ARG A 40 13.36 -8.24 6.82
CA ARG A 40 12.66 -9.31 6.11
C ARG A 40 12.61 -10.53 7.02
N ASP A 41 11.42 -11.07 7.23
CA ASP A 41 11.20 -12.24 8.10
C ASP A 41 10.19 -13.16 7.40
N GLY A 42 10.72 -14.11 6.63
CA GLY A 42 9.91 -15.02 5.84
C GLY A 42 9.03 -14.27 4.84
N LYS A 43 7.72 -14.38 4.98
CA LYS A 43 6.74 -13.71 4.11
C LYS A 43 6.41 -12.28 4.55
N ARG A 44 7.06 -11.78 5.58
CA ARG A 44 6.83 -10.45 6.12
C ARG A 44 8.00 -9.54 5.78
N LEU A 45 7.69 -8.39 5.20
CA LEU A 45 8.64 -7.35 4.84
C LEU A 45 8.31 -6.09 5.61
N THR A 46 9.29 -5.51 6.29
CA THR A 46 9.09 -4.24 7.02
C THR A 46 9.82 -3.13 6.29
N THR A 47 9.12 -2.04 6.01
CA THR A 47 9.67 -0.86 5.34
C THR A 47 9.61 0.35 6.25
N HIS A 48 10.55 1.26 6.03
CA HIS A 48 10.56 2.58 6.66
C HIS A 48 10.61 3.62 5.55
N SER A 49 9.66 4.55 5.58
CA SER A 49 9.53 5.61 4.59
C SER A 49 9.72 6.97 5.24
N LYS A 50 10.47 7.85 4.58
CA LYS A 50 10.63 9.25 4.97
C LYS A 50 9.94 10.12 3.93
N PHE A 51 9.17 11.09 4.38
CA PHE A 51 8.41 11.98 3.51
C PHE A 51 8.16 13.32 4.19
N ARG A 52 7.68 14.28 3.40
CA ARG A 52 7.23 15.56 3.96
C ARG A 52 5.70 15.60 3.94
N ALA A 53 5.13 15.97 5.07
CA ALA A 53 3.69 16.16 5.21
C ALA A 53 3.44 17.44 5.99
N LEU A 54 2.60 18.32 5.47
CA LEU A 54 2.24 19.60 6.10
C LEU A 54 3.48 20.44 6.47
N GLY A 55 4.47 20.46 5.57
CA GLY A 55 5.69 21.23 5.79
C GLY A 55 6.67 20.64 6.80
N ARG A 56 6.44 19.43 7.26
CA ARG A 56 7.28 18.75 8.24
C ARG A 56 7.86 17.46 7.68
N ASP A 57 9.04 17.11 8.16
CA ASP A 57 9.60 15.79 7.92
C ASP A 57 8.84 14.78 8.77
N SER A 58 8.39 13.72 8.12
CA SER A 58 7.60 12.66 8.74
C SER A 58 8.15 11.30 8.31
N ASP A 59 7.81 10.27 9.06
CA ASP A 59 8.18 8.91 8.72
C ASP A 59 7.01 7.94 8.97
N ALA A 60 7.11 6.78 8.36
CA ALA A 60 6.12 5.72 8.53
C ALA A 60 6.78 4.36 8.39
N THR A 61 6.40 3.44 9.26
CA THR A 61 6.82 2.05 9.20
C THR A 61 5.63 1.19 8.84
N PHE A 62 5.79 0.35 7.82
CA PHE A 62 4.76 -0.58 7.37
C PHE A 62 5.29 -2.01 7.39
N HIS A 63 4.39 -2.94 7.73
CA HIS A 63 4.62 -4.36 7.57
C HIS A 63 3.78 -4.86 6.40
N PHE A 64 4.42 -5.55 5.46
CA PHE A 64 3.77 -6.21 4.33
C PHE A 64 3.86 -7.70 4.54
N THR A 65 2.73 -8.39 4.48
CA THR A 65 2.68 -9.85 4.59
C THR A 65 2.19 -10.42 3.26
N PHE A 66 3.00 -11.27 2.64
CA PHE A 66 2.72 -11.87 1.35
C PHE A 66 2.03 -13.22 1.56
N GLY A 67 0.81 -13.35 1.02
CA GLY A 67 0.05 -14.60 1.08
C GLY A 67 0.50 -15.60 0.03
N ALA A 68 0.19 -16.86 0.26
CA ALA A 68 0.48 -17.95 -0.70
C ALA A 68 -0.26 -17.77 -2.03
N ASP A 69 -1.38 -17.05 -2.01
CA ASP A 69 -2.21 -16.74 -3.18
C ASP A 69 -1.73 -15.51 -3.95
N GLY A 70 -0.65 -14.88 -3.52
CA GLY A 70 -0.12 -13.65 -4.11
C GLY A 70 -0.76 -12.37 -3.60
N ASN A 71 -1.81 -12.46 -2.81
CA ASN A 71 -2.41 -11.29 -2.16
C ASN A 71 -1.50 -10.79 -1.05
N VAL A 72 -1.55 -9.49 -0.77
CA VAL A 72 -0.68 -8.86 0.21
C VAL A 72 -1.52 -8.08 1.21
N ARG A 73 -1.17 -8.25 2.48
CA ARG A 73 -1.71 -7.43 3.57
C ARG A 73 -0.64 -6.44 4.00
N PHE A 74 -1.07 -5.25 4.38
CA PHE A 74 -0.14 -4.27 4.94
C PHE A 74 -0.76 -3.59 6.15
N GLU A 75 0.11 -3.21 7.08
CA GLU A 75 -0.31 -2.49 8.28
C GLU A 75 0.76 -1.48 8.68
N LYS A 76 0.31 -0.31 9.12
CA LYS A 76 1.18 0.74 9.63
C LYS A 76 1.42 0.54 11.11
N VAL A 77 2.65 0.78 11.54
CA VAL A 77 2.96 0.90 12.97
C VAL A 77 2.37 2.22 13.46
N CYS A 78 1.48 2.14 14.44
CA CYS A 78 0.68 3.30 14.89
C CYS A 78 1.17 3.94 16.18
N ASP A 79 2.37 3.59 16.63
CA ASP A 79 2.95 4.18 17.83
C ASP A 79 3.48 5.58 17.55
N GLY A 80 3.08 6.55 18.38
CA GLY A 80 3.61 7.91 18.30
C GLY A 80 3.10 8.75 17.15
N ASN A 81 2.00 8.36 16.49
CA ASN A 81 1.39 9.13 15.40
C ASN A 81 -0.12 9.33 15.61
N ILE A 82 -0.79 9.89 14.61
CA ILE A 82 -2.23 10.20 14.69
C ILE A 82 -3.12 8.98 14.52
N TRP A 83 -2.56 7.84 14.12
CA TRP A 83 -3.34 6.66 13.79
C TRP A 83 -3.54 5.75 14.99
N LYS A 84 -4.76 5.30 15.18
CA LYS A 84 -5.11 4.19 16.06
C LYS A 84 -4.95 2.87 15.31
N LYS A 85 -5.31 2.87 14.03
CA LYS A 85 -5.21 1.73 13.14
C LYS A 85 -5.08 2.23 11.70
N LEU A 86 -4.21 1.61 10.92
CA LEU A 86 -4.16 1.80 9.47
C LEU A 86 -3.65 0.51 8.86
N GLU A 87 -4.52 -0.20 8.17
CA GLU A 87 -4.21 -1.47 7.55
C GLU A 87 -4.94 -1.61 6.23
N GLY A 88 -4.47 -2.51 5.39
CA GLY A 88 -5.09 -2.73 4.11
C GLY A 88 -4.66 -4.03 3.47
N ARG A 89 -5.15 -4.24 2.27
CA ARG A 89 -4.78 -5.39 1.46
C ARG A 89 -4.87 -5.07 -0.01
N ILE A 90 -4.06 -5.80 -0.76
CA ILE A 90 -4.03 -5.74 -2.22
C ILE A 90 -4.37 -7.13 -2.71
N THR A 91 -5.45 -7.25 -3.47
CA THR A 91 -5.93 -8.53 -3.97
C THR A 91 -5.97 -8.54 -5.48
N PHE A 92 -5.82 -9.74 -6.05
CA PHE A 92 -5.79 -9.97 -7.49
C PHE A 92 -6.90 -10.95 -7.86
N GLU A 93 -7.75 -10.57 -8.81
CA GLU A 93 -8.86 -11.39 -9.28
C GLU A 93 -8.79 -11.58 -10.78
N GLU A 94 -8.84 -12.85 -11.22
CA GLU A 94 -8.89 -13.14 -12.66
C GLU A 94 -10.18 -12.63 -13.28
N ARG A 95 -10.05 -11.97 -14.45
CA ARG A 95 -11.16 -11.49 -15.27
C ARG A 95 -10.86 -11.83 -16.74
N GLY A 96 -10.99 -13.11 -17.10
CA GLY A 96 -10.59 -13.60 -18.42
C GLY A 96 -9.09 -13.47 -18.60
N ALA A 97 -8.66 -12.79 -19.66
CA ALA A 97 -7.25 -12.52 -19.94
C ALA A 97 -6.67 -11.35 -19.11
N LYS A 98 -7.52 -10.67 -18.36
CA LYS A 98 -7.14 -9.52 -17.53
C LYS A 98 -7.16 -9.87 -16.05
N THR A 99 -6.57 -9.02 -15.25
CA THR A 99 -6.59 -9.14 -13.78
C THR A 99 -7.12 -7.85 -13.19
N ARG A 100 -8.08 -7.97 -12.28
CA ARG A 100 -8.54 -6.85 -11.47
C ARG A 100 -7.70 -6.79 -10.21
N VAL A 101 -7.11 -5.64 -9.98
CA VAL A 101 -6.32 -5.36 -8.79
C VAL A 101 -7.14 -4.45 -7.89
N ARG A 102 -7.29 -4.84 -6.63
CA ARG A 102 -8.09 -4.10 -5.67
C ARG A 102 -7.25 -3.75 -4.45
N PHE A 103 -7.24 -2.46 -4.12
CA PHE A 103 -6.68 -1.94 -2.88
C PHE A 103 -7.83 -1.65 -1.92
N GLU A 104 -7.76 -2.20 -0.72
CA GLU A 104 -8.65 -1.83 0.37
C GLU A 104 -7.81 -1.28 1.51
N MET A 105 -8.27 -0.21 2.14
CA MET A 105 -7.59 0.40 3.26
C MET A 105 -8.61 0.76 4.33
N ASP A 106 -8.31 0.40 5.57
CA ASP A 106 -9.15 0.70 6.71
C ASP A 106 -8.32 1.42 7.76
N GLY A 107 -8.74 2.63 8.11
CA GLY A 107 -8.04 3.48 9.05
C GLY A 107 -8.95 4.06 10.11
N ALA A 108 -8.41 4.21 11.30
CA ALA A 108 -9.05 4.92 12.40
C ALA A 108 -8.02 5.84 13.05
N THR A 109 -8.40 7.10 13.25
CA THR A 109 -7.55 8.08 13.91
C THR A 109 -7.78 8.03 15.42
N LYS A 110 -6.79 8.53 16.17
CA LYS A 110 -6.94 8.73 17.61
C LYS A 110 -8.03 9.76 17.88
N GLY A 111 -8.71 9.68 19.03
CA GLY A 111 -9.93 10.42 19.31
C GLY A 111 -9.83 11.95 19.20
N PHE A 112 -8.62 12.51 19.30
CA PHE A 112 -8.42 13.95 19.18
C PHE A 112 -8.23 14.41 17.72
N VAL A 113 -8.21 13.49 16.77
CA VAL A 113 -8.03 13.80 15.33
C VAL A 113 -9.31 13.39 14.57
N PRO A 114 -10.08 14.35 14.06
CA PRO A 114 -11.28 14.03 13.29
C PRO A 114 -10.92 13.31 11.98
N GLU A 115 -11.60 12.21 11.69
CA GLU A 115 -11.32 11.41 10.49
C GLU A 115 -11.51 12.20 9.19
N PHE A 116 -12.49 13.13 9.16
CA PHE A 116 -12.76 13.90 7.93
C PHE A 116 -11.57 14.77 7.51
N THR A 117 -10.67 15.13 8.44
CA THR A 117 -9.48 15.92 8.12
C THR A 117 -8.39 15.09 7.44
N ILE A 118 -8.46 13.76 7.57
CA ILE A 118 -7.45 12.84 7.07
C ILE A 118 -7.94 12.09 5.82
N LYS A 119 -9.24 12.07 5.58
CA LYS A 119 -9.83 11.28 4.49
C LYS A 119 -9.24 11.63 3.12
N LEU A 120 -9.17 12.90 2.76
CA LEU A 120 -8.65 13.32 1.46
C LEU A 120 -7.16 13.00 1.28
N PRO A 121 -6.28 13.34 2.24
CA PRO A 121 -4.88 12.91 2.16
C PRO A 121 -4.73 11.40 2.03
N LEU A 122 -5.54 10.62 2.73
CA LEU A 122 -5.47 9.16 2.66
C LEU A 122 -5.93 8.63 1.30
N GLU A 123 -6.98 9.21 0.73
CA GLU A 123 -7.44 8.89 -0.63
C GLU A 123 -6.35 9.17 -1.66
N GLN A 124 -5.66 10.31 -1.54
CA GLN A 124 -4.57 10.68 -2.43
C GLN A 124 -3.40 9.70 -2.31
N GLN A 125 -3.09 9.26 -1.10
CA GLN A 125 -2.06 8.25 -0.89
C GLN A 125 -2.44 6.93 -1.54
N LEU A 126 -3.68 6.49 -1.37
CA LEU A 126 -4.18 5.26 -1.95
C LEU A 126 -4.17 5.32 -3.49
N ASP A 127 -4.58 6.46 -4.07
CA ASP A 127 -4.50 6.69 -5.51
C ASP A 127 -3.05 6.57 -6.01
N GLY A 128 -2.11 7.14 -5.29
CA GLY A 128 -0.70 7.08 -5.62
C GLY A 128 -0.15 5.66 -5.61
N MET A 129 -0.51 4.89 -4.60
CA MET A 129 -0.12 3.48 -4.49
C MET A 129 -0.69 2.65 -5.65
N ALA A 130 -1.96 2.82 -5.95
CA ALA A 130 -2.62 2.10 -7.04
C ALA A 130 -1.98 2.45 -8.39
N ARG A 131 -1.70 3.72 -8.62
CA ARG A 131 -1.06 4.18 -9.85
C ARG A 131 0.36 3.63 -9.99
N ALA A 132 1.13 3.62 -8.91
CA ALA A 132 2.49 3.09 -8.92
C ALA A 132 2.50 1.60 -9.27
N LEU A 133 1.63 0.83 -8.64
CA LEU A 133 1.54 -0.61 -8.91
C LEU A 133 1.07 -0.87 -10.34
N ARG A 134 0.04 -0.17 -10.80
CA ARG A 134 -0.47 -0.31 -12.17
C ARG A 134 0.64 -0.06 -13.20
N THR A 135 1.38 1.02 -13.03
CA THR A 135 2.47 1.38 -13.94
C THR A 135 3.52 0.27 -13.99
N ARG A 136 3.90 -0.27 -12.85
CA ARG A 136 4.90 -1.35 -12.81
C ARG A 136 4.38 -2.63 -13.46
N ILE A 137 3.15 -3.01 -13.22
CA ILE A 137 2.55 -4.19 -13.85
C ILE A 137 2.49 -4.02 -15.37
N GLU A 138 2.07 -2.86 -15.85
CA GLU A 138 1.95 -2.59 -17.28
C GLU A 138 3.30 -2.56 -18.00
N LYS A 139 4.38 -2.22 -17.30
CA LYS A 139 5.74 -2.19 -17.85
C LYS A 139 6.48 -3.52 -17.74
N ALA A 140 5.97 -4.42 -16.95
CA ALA A 140 6.62 -5.72 -16.71
C ALA A 140 6.57 -6.66 -17.93
#